data_c0467761900cbb0618192cea129f051a
#
_entry.id   c0467761900cbb0618192cea129f051a
#
_cell.length_a   1.000
_cell.length_b   1.000
_cell.length_c   1.000
_cell.angle_alpha   90.00
_cell.angle_beta   90.00
_cell.angle_gamma   90.00
#
_symmetry.space_group_name_H-M   'P 1'
#
loop_
_entity.id
_entity.type
_entity.pdbx_description
1 polymer ?
#
loop_
_entity_poly.entity_id
_entity_poly.type
_entity_poly.pdbx_seq_one_letter_code
_entity_poly.pdbx_strand_id
1 'polypeptide(L)'
;LKSSSLLMSITEGRELHTEIAMKGFENNHLVTATLIDMYTKCELLTEAQNIFDRNADHDVVLWTALIAGYVAQGYSEEALKCLERMENGNFSMNAVTFACIFQACSCIRSVNKSQEVHIKVVKKGMEKEPIAGSALTNMYCKLGRLEDAQNVAKKLPDREVVVWTALMDGYVEHGFAEKTLEIFQQMQHEGLSPNIVTFVCGFRACASLGAIVEGQEMHMELVRKGLEQEPTAGNTLVYMYANLGLLDTSYRLFDKLQVQDVISWNALIGGYLEHGQDEHAVDCFELMKRQGRYQDEVTYVYCLKACGNLGASMKGLQLHCDVVKRGLERRLVVGNTLMYMYTKCGLILEAQEYFEELVSQADDVSWNALIALFAQFGDCDNAFHTCERMIGHGMPPNIVTYMSLFSACSHAGIVMQGLMLFEMVVHKHGHLLTIEHYACMVDLLGRAGLIDKEIAMVRKIPLHPDAVVWHTVLGASRKWGNVELGRYAFEQTIGFHEYNPAAYISMYQIYVSLDMPKEASKVEAMRRIK
;
A
#
# COMPACT_ATOMS: atom_id res chain seq x y z
N LEU A 1 12.86 -39.47 -4.60
CA LEU A 1 11.86 -38.72 -3.83
C LEU A 1 12.18 -37.22 -3.78
N LYS A 2 13.36 -36.79 -3.30
CA LYS A 2 13.71 -35.35 -3.26
C LYS A 2 13.67 -34.70 -4.65
N SER A 3 14.13 -35.39 -5.69
CA SER A 3 14.07 -34.88 -7.06
C SER A 3 12.63 -34.78 -7.56
N SER A 4 11.76 -35.77 -7.28
CA SER A 4 10.35 -35.73 -7.66
C SER A 4 9.58 -34.64 -6.91
N SER A 5 9.93 -34.40 -5.62
CA SER A 5 9.34 -33.28 -4.85
C SER A 5 9.74 -31.90 -5.39
N LEU A 6 10.97 -31.75 -5.90
CA LEU A 6 11.45 -30.51 -6.52
C LEU A 6 10.81 -30.27 -7.91
N LEU A 7 10.54 -31.35 -8.67
CA LEU A 7 9.91 -31.29 -9.98
C LEU A 7 8.36 -31.27 -9.89
N MET A 8 7.78 -31.40 -8.71
CA MET A 8 6.34 -31.55 -8.48
C MET A 8 5.68 -32.65 -9.34
N SER A 9 6.44 -33.70 -9.69
CA SER A 9 5.98 -34.80 -10.54
C SER A 9 5.25 -35.86 -9.70
N ILE A 10 3.93 -35.79 -9.67
CA ILE A 10 3.05 -36.71 -8.94
C ILE A 10 3.17 -38.15 -9.45
N THR A 11 3.27 -38.35 -10.77
CA THR A 11 3.32 -39.67 -11.40
C THR A 11 4.57 -40.43 -11.01
N GLU A 12 5.74 -39.81 -11.14
CA GLU A 12 7.01 -40.39 -10.72
C GLU A 12 7.06 -40.59 -9.20
N GLY A 13 6.49 -39.67 -8.42
CA GLY A 13 6.40 -39.78 -6.97
C GLY A 13 5.58 -40.99 -6.52
N ARG A 14 4.45 -41.28 -7.16
CA ARG A 14 3.62 -42.47 -6.91
C ARG A 14 4.29 -43.78 -7.31
N GLU A 15 4.98 -43.79 -8.44
CA GLU A 15 5.76 -44.96 -8.88
C GLU A 15 6.87 -45.30 -7.87
N LEU A 16 7.62 -44.29 -7.42
CA LEU A 16 8.64 -44.46 -6.39
C LEU A 16 8.04 -44.91 -5.05
N HIS A 17 6.86 -44.39 -4.67
CA HIS A 17 6.17 -44.85 -3.44
C HIS A 17 5.79 -46.34 -3.54
N THR A 18 5.24 -46.77 -4.68
CA THR A 18 4.90 -48.21 -4.88
C THR A 18 6.14 -49.11 -4.84
N GLU A 19 7.27 -48.63 -5.40
CA GLU A 19 8.54 -49.37 -5.32
C GLU A 19 9.08 -49.46 -3.88
N ILE A 20 8.97 -48.38 -3.10
CA ILE A 20 9.34 -48.32 -1.68
C ILE A 20 8.48 -49.31 -0.87
N ALA A 21 7.17 -49.36 -1.13
CA ALA A 21 6.23 -50.29 -0.50
C ALA A 21 6.60 -51.74 -0.82
N MET A 22 6.84 -52.07 -2.09
CA MET A 22 7.25 -53.39 -2.51
C MET A 22 8.56 -53.87 -1.87
N LYS A 23 9.48 -52.94 -1.60
CA LYS A 23 10.77 -53.23 -0.94
C LYS A 23 10.71 -53.23 0.59
N GLY A 24 9.54 -52.94 1.17
CA GLY A 24 9.32 -52.91 2.63
C GLY A 24 10.00 -51.75 3.37
N PHE A 25 10.34 -50.65 2.65
CA PHE A 25 11.00 -49.48 3.27
C PHE A 25 10.02 -48.43 3.81
N GLU A 26 8.70 -48.70 3.78
CA GLU A 26 7.68 -47.76 4.29
C GLU A 26 7.81 -47.48 5.79
N ASN A 27 8.37 -48.41 6.57
CA ASN A 27 8.57 -48.23 8.01
C ASN A 27 9.89 -47.52 8.36
N ASN A 28 10.68 -47.09 7.37
CA ASN A 28 11.89 -46.33 7.65
C ASN A 28 11.54 -44.86 7.83
N HIS A 29 11.71 -44.32 9.06
CA HIS A 29 11.34 -42.95 9.42
C HIS A 29 11.83 -41.88 8.43
N LEU A 30 13.07 -42.00 7.92
CA LEU A 30 13.64 -41.05 6.96
C LEU A 30 12.93 -41.13 5.60
N VAL A 31 12.59 -42.35 5.15
CA VAL A 31 11.87 -42.56 3.89
C VAL A 31 10.44 -42.06 4.03
N THR A 32 9.77 -42.39 5.13
CA THR A 32 8.40 -41.92 5.42
C THR A 32 8.33 -40.38 5.50
N ALA A 33 9.27 -39.74 6.20
CA ALA A 33 9.35 -38.27 6.26
C ALA A 33 9.53 -37.64 4.86
N THR A 34 10.36 -38.29 4.02
CA THR A 34 10.58 -37.82 2.65
C THR A 34 9.37 -38.06 1.74
N LEU A 35 8.58 -39.12 1.97
CA LEU A 35 7.30 -39.35 1.30
C LEU A 35 6.26 -38.31 1.71
N ILE A 36 6.16 -37.99 2.99
CA ILE A 36 5.28 -36.92 3.50
C ILE A 36 5.66 -35.59 2.85
N ASP A 37 6.94 -35.21 2.84
CA ASP A 37 7.44 -33.98 2.18
C ASP A 37 7.11 -33.96 0.69
N MET A 38 7.27 -35.09 0.00
CA MET A 38 6.93 -35.20 -1.41
C MET A 38 5.43 -34.98 -1.67
N TYR A 39 4.55 -35.67 -0.92
CA TYR A 39 3.11 -35.54 -1.13
C TYR A 39 2.59 -34.17 -0.72
N THR A 40 3.14 -33.57 0.32
CA THR A 40 2.78 -32.21 0.74
C THR A 40 3.17 -31.17 -0.32
N LYS A 41 4.35 -31.29 -0.94
CA LYS A 41 4.78 -30.41 -2.03
C LYS A 41 3.97 -30.59 -3.32
N CYS A 42 3.42 -31.80 -3.52
CA CYS A 42 2.49 -32.08 -4.63
C CYS A 42 1.02 -31.73 -4.28
N GLU A 43 0.75 -31.00 -3.22
CA GLU A 43 -0.59 -30.56 -2.76
C GLU A 43 -1.53 -31.73 -2.38
N LEU A 44 -0.99 -32.91 -2.13
CA LEU A 44 -1.73 -34.13 -1.76
C LEU A 44 -1.65 -34.37 -0.24
N LEU A 45 -2.22 -33.45 0.55
CA LEU A 45 -2.18 -33.50 2.01
C LEU A 45 -2.88 -34.73 2.61
N THR A 46 -3.94 -35.20 1.97
CA THR A 46 -4.67 -36.41 2.41
C THR A 46 -3.81 -37.66 2.34
N GLU A 47 -3.03 -37.81 1.27
CA GLU A 47 -2.08 -38.90 1.11
C GLU A 47 -0.92 -38.80 2.13
N ALA A 48 -0.40 -37.58 2.35
CA ALA A 48 0.63 -37.32 3.35
C ALA A 48 0.14 -37.69 4.76
N GLN A 49 -1.09 -37.29 5.12
CA GLN A 49 -1.73 -37.66 6.39
C GLN A 49 -1.94 -39.18 6.53
N ASN A 50 -2.41 -39.86 5.46
CA ASN A 50 -2.59 -41.29 5.44
C ASN A 50 -1.28 -42.06 5.66
N ILE A 51 -0.18 -41.61 5.06
CA ILE A 51 1.14 -42.20 5.27
C ILE A 51 1.60 -42.00 6.72
N PHE A 52 1.39 -40.81 7.26
CA PHE A 52 1.68 -40.53 8.65
C PHE A 52 0.87 -41.45 9.59
N ASP A 53 -0.45 -41.55 9.43
CA ASP A 53 -1.34 -42.29 10.31
C ASP A 53 -1.13 -43.83 10.21
N ARG A 54 -0.62 -44.36 9.09
CA ARG A 54 -0.27 -45.78 8.93
C ARG A 54 1.00 -46.18 9.67
N ASN A 55 1.88 -45.23 9.94
CA ASN A 55 3.13 -45.50 10.64
C ASN A 55 2.85 -45.67 12.13
N ALA A 56 3.15 -46.84 12.69
CA ALA A 56 2.87 -47.14 14.08
C ALA A 56 3.79 -46.44 15.07
N ASP A 57 4.97 -46.02 14.62
CA ASP A 57 6.01 -45.43 15.47
C ASP A 57 6.29 -43.99 14.99
N HIS A 58 5.59 -43.04 15.59
CA HIS A 58 5.74 -41.62 15.26
C HIS A 58 6.93 -41.05 16.02
N ASP A 59 7.88 -40.48 15.30
CA ASP A 59 9.00 -39.71 15.87
C ASP A 59 8.84 -38.19 15.59
N VAL A 60 9.74 -37.40 16.17
CA VAL A 60 9.75 -35.93 15.99
C VAL A 60 9.94 -35.51 14.52
N VAL A 61 10.61 -36.35 13.73
CA VAL A 61 10.90 -36.03 12.31
C VAL A 61 9.63 -36.15 11.47
N LEU A 62 8.84 -37.22 11.69
CA LEU A 62 7.56 -37.40 10.99
C LEU A 62 6.55 -36.30 11.34
N TRP A 63 6.43 -35.99 12.63
CA TRP A 63 5.58 -34.87 13.08
C TRP A 63 6.00 -33.56 12.46
N THR A 64 7.31 -33.26 12.46
CA THR A 64 7.83 -32.00 11.89
C THR A 64 7.61 -31.92 10.37
N ALA A 65 7.78 -33.04 9.65
CA ALA A 65 7.51 -33.09 8.21
C ALA A 65 6.03 -32.83 7.90
N LEU A 66 5.11 -33.41 8.67
CA LEU A 66 3.68 -33.19 8.49
C LEU A 66 3.27 -31.75 8.83
N ILE A 67 3.76 -31.21 9.96
CA ILE A 67 3.50 -29.82 10.37
C ILE A 67 4.02 -28.84 9.30
N ALA A 68 5.26 -29.05 8.82
CA ALA A 68 5.85 -28.23 7.76
C ALA A 68 5.03 -28.28 6.47
N GLY A 69 4.51 -29.45 6.12
CA GLY A 69 3.65 -29.63 4.97
C GLY A 69 2.34 -28.86 5.08
N TYR A 70 1.65 -28.93 6.21
CA TYR A 70 0.43 -28.15 6.47
C TYR A 70 0.70 -26.65 6.38
N VAL A 71 1.79 -26.18 6.99
CA VAL A 71 2.17 -24.75 6.96
C VAL A 71 2.48 -24.29 5.53
N ALA A 72 3.21 -25.08 4.75
CA ALA A 72 3.56 -24.75 3.38
C ALA A 72 2.33 -24.61 2.46
N GLN A 73 1.26 -25.36 2.74
CA GLN A 73 0.00 -25.33 1.99
C GLN A 73 -1.04 -24.36 2.58
N GLY A 74 -0.67 -23.57 3.59
CA GLY A 74 -1.56 -22.59 4.22
C GLY A 74 -2.55 -23.14 5.24
N TYR A 75 -2.52 -24.45 5.55
CA TYR A 75 -3.38 -25.08 6.56
C TYR A 75 -2.82 -24.92 7.98
N SER A 76 -2.64 -23.67 8.38
CA SER A 76 -1.97 -23.31 9.64
C SER A 76 -2.70 -23.77 10.90
N GLU A 77 -4.04 -23.86 10.87
CA GLU A 77 -4.81 -24.39 11.98
C GLU A 77 -4.58 -25.89 12.19
N GLU A 78 -4.48 -26.66 11.10
CA GLU A 78 -4.18 -28.08 11.15
C GLU A 78 -2.76 -28.34 11.68
N ALA A 79 -1.81 -27.47 11.33
CA ALA A 79 -0.46 -27.52 11.90
C ALA A 79 -0.47 -27.31 13.42
N LEU A 80 -1.31 -26.40 13.94
CA LEU A 80 -1.47 -26.20 15.40
C LEU A 80 -2.17 -27.39 16.08
N LYS A 81 -3.15 -28.03 15.44
CA LYS A 81 -3.74 -29.27 15.94
C LYS A 81 -2.72 -30.41 16.01
N CYS A 82 -1.82 -30.51 15.06
CA CYS A 82 -0.71 -31.46 15.09
C CYS A 82 0.21 -31.20 16.31
N LEU A 83 0.49 -29.90 16.63
CA LEU A 83 1.23 -29.55 17.84
C LEU A 83 0.53 -30.08 19.13
N GLU A 84 -0.78 -29.88 19.26
CA GLU A 84 -1.56 -30.33 20.40
C GLU A 84 -1.55 -31.89 20.51
N ARG A 85 -1.68 -32.58 19.36
CA ARG A 85 -1.56 -34.05 19.32
C ARG A 85 -0.17 -34.53 19.74
N MET A 86 0.88 -33.86 19.30
CA MET A 86 2.27 -34.13 19.66
C MET A 86 2.51 -33.93 21.17
N GLU A 87 1.92 -32.89 21.77
CA GLU A 87 1.98 -32.63 23.21
C GLU A 87 1.25 -33.72 24.02
N ASN A 88 0.03 -34.07 23.61
CA ASN A 88 -0.76 -35.12 24.28
C ASN A 88 -0.09 -36.49 24.20
N GLY A 89 0.68 -36.76 23.16
CA GLY A 89 1.48 -37.96 23.00
C GLY A 89 2.83 -37.95 23.74
N ASN A 90 3.16 -36.87 24.45
CA ASN A 90 4.46 -36.68 25.13
C ASN A 90 5.68 -36.75 24.19
N PHE A 91 5.52 -36.39 22.90
CA PHE A 91 6.64 -36.34 21.98
C PHE A 91 7.52 -35.13 22.25
N SER A 92 8.83 -35.31 22.14
CA SER A 92 9.78 -34.18 22.27
C SER A 92 9.74 -33.30 21.02
N MET A 93 9.56 -32.02 21.19
CA MET A 93 9.63 -31.02 20.11
C MET A 93 11.07 -30.52 20.01
N ASN A 94 11.53 -30.27 18.79
CA ASN A 94 12.80 -29.64 18.52
C ASN A 94 12.65 -28.20 18.00
N ALA A 95 13.76 -27.49 17.80
CA ALA A 95 13.76 -26.11 17.31
C ALA A 95 13.09 -25.95 15.93
N VAL A 96 13.23 -26.97 15.06
CA VAL A 96 12.61 -26.97 13.72
C VAL A 96 11.10 -27.10 13.81
N THR A 97 10.58 -27.97 14.70
CA THR A 97 9.14 -28.08 14.97
C THR A 97 8.56 -26.73 15.41
N PHE A 98 9.22 -26.04 16.36
CA PHE A 98 8.78 -24.72 16.81
C PHE A 98 8.87 -23.67 15.70
N ALA A 99 9.90 -23.70 14.86
CA ALA A 99 10.01 -22.78 13.72
C ALA A 99 8.82 -22.93 12.76
N CYS A 100 8.40 -24.15 12.42
CA CYS A 100 7.21 -24.39 11.60
C CYS A 100 5.92 -23.88 12.29
N ILE A 101 5.78 -24.10 13.60
CA ILE A 101 4.63 -23.61 14.36
C ILE A 101 4.59 -22.09 14.44
N PHE A 102 5.73 -21.41 14.62
CA PHE A 102 5.80 -19.95 14.57
C PHE A 102 5.38 -19.39 13.21
N GLN A 103 5.74 -20.07 12.13
CA GLN A 103 5.26 -19.73 10.80
C GLN A 103 3.73 -19.91 10.69
N ALA A 104 3.15 -21.00 11.23
CA ALA A 104 1.71 -21.18 11.30
C ALA A 104 1.02 -20.04 12.08
N CYS A 105 1.55 -19.69 13.26
CA CYS A 105 1.05 -18.60 14.09
C CYS A 105 1.04 -17.26 13.36
N SER A 106 2.11 -16.96 12.60
CA SER A 106 2.20 -15.71 11.81
C SER A 106 1.17 -15.67 10.68
N CYS A 107 0.87 -16.80 10.04
CA CYS A 107 -0.16 -16.89 8.99
C CYS A 107 -1.58 -16.67 9.54
N ILE A 108 -1.89 -17.23 10.72
CA ILE A 108 -3.20 -17.05 11.38
C ILE A 108 -3.36 -15.63 11.97
N ARG A 109 -2.26 -14.91 12.15
CA ARG A 109 -2.21 -13.58 12.79
C ARG A 109 -2.80 -13.55 14.21
N SER A 110 -2.71 -14.65 14.96
CA SER A 110 -3.24 -14.75 16.32
C SER A 110 -2.15 -14.47 17.36
N VAL A 111 -2.20 -13.28 17.96
CA VAL A 111 -1.25 -12.88 19.01
C VAL A 111 -1.32 -13.82 20.22
N ASN A 112 -2.51 -14.21 20.64
CA ASN A 112 -2.71 -15.07 21.81
C ASN A 112 -2.05 -16.46 21.65
N LYS A 113 -2.30 -17.13 20.52
CA LYS A 113 -1.67 -18.43 20.20
C LYS A 113 -0.15 -18.31 20.10
N SER A 114 0.34 -17.22 19.52
CA SER A 114 1.76 -16.94 19.40
C SER A 114 2.45 -16.80 20.75
N GLN A 115 1.83 -16.10 21.69
CA GLN A 115 2.34 -15.95 23.07
C GLN A 115 2.31 -17.30 23.83
N GLU A 116 1.26 -18.09 23.66
CA GLU A 116 1.19 -19.43 24.25
C GLU A 116 2.36 -20.32 23.79
N VAL A 117 2.62 -20.36 22.48
CA VAL A 117 3.73 -21.14 21.92
C VAL A 117 5.08 -20.57 22.39
N HIS A 118 5.23 -19.25 22.46
CA HIS A 118 6.45 -18.63 23.00
C HIS A 118 6.72 -19.06 24.44
N ILE A 119 5.70 -19.04 25.32
CA ILE A 119 5.83 -19.51 26.70
C ILE A 119 6.30 -20.98 26.75
N LYS A 120 5.80 -21.83 25.85
CA LYS A 120 6.23 -23.24 25.76
C LYS A 120 7.71 -23.36 25.37
N VAL A 121 8.18 -22.54 24.42
CA VAL A 121 9.58 -22.51 24.00
C VAL A 121 10.50 -22.06 25.15
N VAL A 122 10.09 -21.01 25.88
CA VAL A 122 10.83 -20.54 27.07
C VAL A 122 10.92 -21.63 28.14
N LYS A 123 9.79 -22.30 28.45
CA LYS A 123 9.77 -23.40 29.42
C LYS A 123 10.71 -24.58 29.04
N LYS A 124 10.90 -24.83 27.76
CA LYS A 124 11.83 -25.85 27.24
C LYS A 124 13.27 -25.35 27.09
N GLY A 125 13.55 -24.08 27.40
CA GLY A 125 14.88 -23.48 27.30
C GLY A 125 15.38 -23.28 25.87
N MET A 126 14.50 -23.35 24.85
CA MET A 126 14.85 -23.27 23.43
C MET A 126 14.79 -21.84 22.88
N GLU A 127 14.47 -20.82 23.69
CA GLU A 127 14.40 -19.42 23.27
C GLU A 127 15.74 -18.91 22.69
N LYS A 128 16.85 -19.45 23.20
CA LYS A 128 18.21 -19.07 22.78
C LYS A 128 18.78 -19.91 21.65
N GLU A 129 18.06 -20.93 21.21
CA GLU A 129 18.44 -21.72 20.03
C GLU A 129 18.32 -20.87 18.75
N PRO A 130 19.36 -20.81 17.88
CA PRO A 130 19.36 -19.90 16.72
C PRO A 130 18.15 -20.09 15.81
N ILE A 131 17.75 -21.32 15.51
CA ILE A 131 16.61 -21.64 14.64
C ILE A 131 15.30 -21.22 15.28
N ALA A 132 15.05 -21.56 16.53
CA ALA A 132 13.82 -21.21 17.22
C ALA A 132 13.73 -19.71 17.49
N GLY A 133 14.81 -19.06 17.92
CA GLY A 133 14.87 -17.64 18.22
C GLY A 133 14.72 -16.76 16.97
N SER A 134 15.32 -17.13 15.85
CA SER A 134 15.15 -16.39 14.58
C SER A 134 13.71 -16.54 14.05
N ALA A 135 13.12 -17.73 14.12
CA ALA A 135 11.74 -17.96 13.73
C ALA A 135 10.74 -17.22 14.64
N LEU A 136 11.01 -17.17 15.96
CA LEU A 136 10.22 -16.43 16.94
C LEU A 136 10.30 -14.93 16.68
N THR A 137 11.48 -14.40 16.37
CA THR A 137 11.69 -12.99 15.98
C THR A 137 10.86 -12.67 14.74
N ASN A 138 10.95 -13.49 13.68
CA ASN A 138 10.19 -13.31 12.44
C ASN A 138 8.68 -13.37 12.68
N MET A 139 8.20 -14.29 13.52
CA MET A 139 6.78 -14.38 13.90
C MET A 139 6.28 -13.07 14.52
N TYR A 140 7.01 -12.51 15.49
CA TYR A 140 6.62 -11.25 16.13
C TYR A 140 6.69 -10.06 15.15
N CYS A 141 7.66 -10.04 14.24
CA CYS A 141 7.73 -9.05 13.17
C CYS A 141 6.48 -9.07 12.30
N LYS A 142 6.06 -10.25 11.81
CA LYS A 142 4.85 -10.40 10.99
C LYS A 142 3.55 -10.07 11.73
N LEU A 143 3.53 -10.18 13.05
CA LEU A 143 2.40 -9.80 13.89
C LEU A 143 2.37 -8.30 14.25
N GLY A 144 3.35 -7.52 13.82
CA GLY A 144 3.49 -6.10 14.19
C GLY A 144 3.95 -5.87 15.63
N ARG A 145 4.36 -6.94 16.36
CA ARG A 145 4.86 -6.86 17.74
C ARG A 145 6.38 -6.63 17.73
N LEU A 146 6.80 -5.49 17.18
CA LEU A 146 8.21 -5.19 16.89
C LEU A 146 9.08 -5.08 18.14
N GLU A 147 8.53 -4.59 19.25
CA GLU A 147 9.24 -4.54 20.54
C GLU A 147 9.55 -5.95 21.07
N ASP A 148 8.57 -6.86 20.98
CA ASP A 148 8.78 -8.25 21.39
C ASP A 148 9.79 -8.95 20.49
N ALA A 149 9.74 -8.71 19.18
CA ALA A 149 10.72 -9.19 18.22
C ALA A 149 12.15 -8.74 18.59
N GLN A 150 12.32 -7.46 18.88
CA GLN A 150 13.60 -6.89 19.27
C GLN A 150 14.11 -7.47 20.61
N ASN A 151 13.20 -7.68 21.57
CA ASN A 151 13.54 -8.27 22.87
C ASN A 151 14.01 -9.72 22.74
N VAL A 152 13.37 -10.51 21.87
CA VAL A 152 13.80 -11.88 21.57
C VAL A 152 15.17 -11.87 20.88
N ALA A 153 15.36 -11.04 19.86
CA ALA A 153 16.62 -10.92 19.14
C ALA A 153 17.80 -10.52 20.05
N LYS A 154 17.56 -9.62 21.03
CA LYS A 154 18.57 -9.21 22.02
C LYS A 154 19.04 -10.34 22.94
N LYS A 155 18.20 -11.36 23.16
CA LYS A 155 18.52 -12.50 24.04
C LYS A 155 19.33 -13.60 23.32
N LEU A 156 19.41 -13.56 21.99
CA LEU A 156 20.18 -14.53 21.21
C LEU A 156 21.68 -14.30 21.42
N PRO A 157 22.43 -15.36 21.75
CA PRO A 157 23.87 -15.25 22.02
C PRO A 157 24.67 -14.83 20.79
N ASP A 158 24.33 -15.40 19.63
CA ASP A 158 24.92 -15.10 18.33
C ASP A 158 23.82 -14.65 17.40
N ARG A 159 23.78 -13.34 17.10
CA ARG A 159 22.82 -12.78 16.15
C ARG A 159 23.34 -12.97 14.73
N GLU A 160 22.83 -14.01 14.10
CA GLU A 160 23.11 -14.23 12.68
C GLU A 160 22.42 -13.18 11.79
N VAL A 161 22.92 -13.01 10.56
CA VAL A 161 22.38 -12.11 9.54
C VAL A 161 20.85 -12.31 9.35
N VAL A 162 20.35 -13.54 9.53
CA VAL A 162 18.93 -13.88 9.40
C VAL A 162 18.06 -13.16 10.43
N VAL A 163 18.52 -13.02 11.68
CA VAL A 163 17.78 -12.32 12.75
C VAL A 163 17.69 -10.83 12.46
N TRP A 164 18.82 -10.23 12.05
CA TRP A 164 18.87 -8.82 11.66
C TRP A 164 17.98 -8.52 10.47
N THR A 165 18.03 -9.39 9.46
CA THR A 165 17.20 -9.27 8.26
C THR A 165 15.71 -9.39 8.59
N ALA A 166 15.32 -10.32 9.47
CA ALA A 166 13.92 -10.47 9.91
C ALA A 166 13.41 -9.22 10.66
N LEU A 167 14.25 -8.62 11.51
CA LEU A 167 13.93 -7.36 12.19
C LEU A 167 13.77 -6.22 11.18
N MET A 168 14.70 -6.05 10.27
CA MET A 168 14.65 -5.00 9.24
C MET A 168 13.42 -5.13 8.37
N ASP A 169 13.10 -6.34 7.91
CA ASP A 169 11.90 -6.61 7.10
C ASP A 169 10.63 -6.27 7.88
N GLY A 170 10.55 -6.70 9.15
CA GLY A 170 9.43 -6.37 10.02
C GLY A 170 9.25 -4.87 10.23
N TYR A 171 10.33 -4.11 10.48
CA TYR A 171 10.24 -2.67 10.66
C TYR A 171 9.84 -1.95 9.36
N VAL A 172 10.37 -2.35 8.20
CA VAL A 172 9.98 -1.78 6.90
C VAL A 172 8.52 -2.05 6.57
N GLU A 173 8.05 -3.30 6.77
CA GLU A 173 6.64 -3.66 6.50
C GLU A 173 5.64 -2.87 7.33
N HIS A 174 6.02 -2.46 8.55
CA HIS A 174 5.16 -1.69 9.44
C HIS A 174 5.43 -0.17 9.39
N GLY A 175 6.20 0.31 8.40
CA GLY A 175 6.40 1.74 8.16
C GLY A 175 7.44 2.42 9.08
N PHE A 176 8.24 1.65 9.82
CA PHE A 176 9.30 2.19 10.69
C PHE A 176 10.65 2.19 9.97
N ALA A 177 10.73 2.90 8.87
CA ALA A 177 11.91 2.92 8.00
C ALA A 177 13.17 3.46 8.69
N GLU A 178 13.07 4.47 9.56
CA GLU A 178 14.20 4.98 10.35
C GLU A 178 14.84 3.88 11.20
N LYS A 179 14.01 3.08 11.89
CA LYS A 179 14.49 1.96 12.69
C LYS A 179 15.19 0.89 11.86
N THR A 180 14.76 0.70 10.62
CA THR A 180 15.42 -0.22 9.70
C THR A 180 16.85 0.22 9.40
N LEU A 181 17.08 1.51 9.14
CA LEU A 181 18.41 2.03 8.88
C LEU A 181 19.31 1.98 10.13
N GLU A 182 18.75 2.28 11.32
CA GLU A 182 19.46 2.11 12.60
C GLU A 182 19.94 0.65 12.79
N ILE A 183 19.06 -0.32 12.50
CA ILE A 183 19.37 -1.76 12.61
C ILE A 183 20.42 -2.17 11.58
N PHE A 184 20.34 -1.65 10.36
CA PHE A 184 21.35 -1.89 9.32
C PHE A 184 22.73 -1.42 9.78
N GLN A 185 22.84 -0.20 10.31
CA GLN A 185 24.10 0.35 10.84
C GLN A 185 24.62 -0.47 12.03
N GLN A 186 23.72 -0.86 12.95
CA GLN A 186 24.11 -1.68 14.10
C GLN A 186 24.65 -3.04 13.66
N MET A 187 24.03 -3.69 12.68
CA MET A 187 24.52 -4.95 12.11
C MET A 187 25.95 -4.80 11.54
N GLN A 188 26.21 -3.69 10.83
CA GLN A 188 27.56 -3.39 10.31
C GLN A 188 28.57 -3.15 11.44
N HIS A 189 28.18 -2.43 12.50
CA HIS A 189 29.02 -2.20 13.68
C HIS A 189 29.38 -3.50 14.41
N GLU A 190 28.51 -4.49 14.40
CA GLU A 190 28.78 -5.84 14.92
C GLU A 190 29.67 -6.68 13.98
N GLY A 191 30.11 -6.12 12.85
CA GLY A 191 31.02 -6.77 11.88
C GLY A 191 30.31 -7.79 10.97
N LEU A 192 28.99 -7.81 10.96
CA LEU A 192 28.24 -8.72 10.11
C LEU A 192 28.11 -8.16 8.69
N SER A 193 28.34 -9.02 7.71
CA SER A 193 28.25 -8.63 6.29
C SER A 193 26.81 -8.68 5.80
N PRO A 194 26.24 -7.53 5.30
CA PRO A 194 24.90 -7.52 4.71
C PRO A 194 24.80 -8.48 3.53
N ASN A 195 23.67 -9.20 3.46
CA ASN A 195 23.28 -10.02 2.32
C ASN A 195 22.29 -9.27 1.41
N ILE A 196 21.82 -9.90 0.32
CA ILE A 196 20.88 -9.31 -0.63
C ILE A 196 19.59 -8.83 0.06
N VAL A 197 19.01 -9.66 0.93
CA VAL A 197 17.75 -9.33 1.61
C VAL A 197 17.92 -8.13 2.55
N THR A 198 19.08 -8.04 3.23
CA THR A 198 19.43 -6.88 4.08
C THR A 198 19.48 -5.59 3.26
N PHE A 199 20.11 -5.62 2.08
CA PHE A 199 20.15 -4.47 1.17
C PHE A 199 18.74 -4.11 0.66
N VAL A 200 17.94 -5.10 0.27
CA VAL A 200 16.55 -4.87 -0.16
C VAL A 200 15.73 -4.15 0.91
N CYS A 201 15.80 -4.59 2.18
CA CYS A 201 15.15 -3.91 3.29
C CYS A 201 15.66 -2.47 3.47
N GLY A 202 16.98 -2.27 3.40
CA GLY A 202 17.59 -0.94 3.49
C GLY A 202 17.18 -0.01 2.35
N PHE A 203 17.17 -0.47 1.11
CA PHE A 203 16.73 0.32 -0.04
C PHE A 203 15.25 0.70 0.05
N ARG A 204 14.38 -0.22 0.50
CA ARG A 204 12.97 0.09 0.77
C ARG A 204 12.82 1.15 1.85
N ALA A 205 13.63 1.09 2.90
CA ALA A 205 13.64 2.10 3.96
C ALA A 205 14.12 3.46 3.43
N CYS A 206 15.22 3.51 2.65
CA CYS A 206 15.69 4.74 2.02
C CYS A 206 14.63 5.37 1.10
N ALA A 207 13.94 4.54 0.29
CA ALA A 207 12.86 5.00 -0.57
C ALA A 207 11.72 5.67 0.23
N SER A 208 11.32 5.05 1.35
CA SER A 208 10.22 5.57 2.19
C SER A 208 10.58 6.86 2.94
N LEU A 209 11.86 7.06 3.29
CA LEU A 209 12.34 8.22 4.04
C LEU A 209 12.81 9.38 3.16
N GLY A 210 12.99 9.15 1.87
CA GLY A 210 13.69 10.12 1.03
C GLY A 210 15.20 10.20 1.32
N ALA A 211 15.80 9.17 1.91
CA ALA A 211 17.19 9.12 2.35
C ALA A 211 18.15 8.84 1.18
N ILE A 212 18.48 9.90 0.43
CA ILE A 212 19.26 9.80 -0.83
C ILE A 212 20.71 9.37 -0.53
N VAL A 213 21.35 9.97 0.45
CA VAL A 213 22.76 9.75 0.74
C VAL A 213 23.00 8.31 1.21
N GLU A 214 22.23 7.85 2.18
CA GLU A 214 22.28 6.50 2.73
C GLU A 214 21.99 5.46 1.63
N GLY A 215 21.00 5.73 0.78
CA GLY A 215 20.68 4.86 -0.36
C GLY A 215 21.82 4.73 -1.37
N GLN A 216 22.52 5.83 -1.65
CA GLN A 216 23.70 5.83 -2.53
C GLN A 216 24.90 5.10 -1.91
N GLU A 217 25.16 5.29 -0.62
CA GLU A 217 26.22 4.58 0.11
C GLU A 217 26.00 3.08 0.12
N MET A 218 24.77 2.64 0.43
CA MET A 218 24.37 1.24 0.39
C MET A 218 24.47 0.65 -1.02
N HIS A 219 24.11 1.41 -2.06
CA HIS A 219 24.25 0.99 -3.45
C HIS A 219 25.74 0.77 -3.80
N MET A 220 26.63 1.70 -3.41
CA MET A 220 28.07 1.52 -3.62
C MET A 220 28.62 0.28 -2.90
N GLU A 221 28.13 -0.02 -1.70
CA GLU A 221 28.53 -1.22 -0.97
C GLU A 221 28.04 -2.50 -1.67
N LEU A 222 26.81 -2.51 -2.16
CA LEU A 222 26.24 -3.61 -2.95
C LEU A 222 27.10 -3.90 -4.19
N VAL A 223 27.50 -2.85 -4.92
CA VAL A 223 28.39 -2.96 -6.11
C VAL A 223 29.76 -3.53 -5.73
N ARG A 224 30.37 -3.06 -4.63
CA ARG A 224 31.65 -3.61 -4.14
C ARG A 224 31.58 -5.10 -3.83
N LYS A 225 30.39 -5.59 -3.43
CA LYS A 225 30.15 -7.02 -3.17
C LYS A 225 29.80 -7.81 -4.42
N GLY A 226 29.68 -7.18 -5.58
CA GLY A 226 29.33 -7.83 -6.84
C GLY A 226 27.88 -8.35 -6.90
N LEU A 227 26.99 -7.81 -6.06
CA LEU A 227 25.58 -8.24 -5.96
C LEU A 227 24.62 -7.40 -6.82
N GLU A 228 25.13 -6.46 -7.60
CA GLU A 228 24.34 -5.54 -8.45
C GLU A 228 23.50 -6.27 -9.50
N GLN A 229 23.98 -7.42 -9.98
CA GLN A 229 23.32 -8.19 -11.04
C GLN A 229 22.23 -9.15 -10.54
N GLU A 230 22.05 -9.23 -9.23
CA GLU A 230 20.98 -10.04 -8.66
C GLU A 230 19.62 -9.39 -8.93
N PRO A 231 18.65 -10.11 -9.53
CA PRO A 231 17.38 -9.52 -9.98
C PRO A 231 16.62 -8.79 -8.86
N THR A 232 16.58 -9.35 -7.66
CA THR A 232 15.88 -8.75 -6.52
C THR A 232 16.52 -7.45 -6.07
N ALA A 233 17.86 -7.39 -6.03
CA ALA A 233 18.59 -6.18 -5.67
C ALA A 233 18.44 -5.11 -6.77
N GLY A 234 18.59 -5.50 -8.04
CA GLY A 234 18.43 -4.60 -9.19
C GLY A 234 17.05 -3.97 -9.26
N ASN A 235 15.98 -4.78 -9.13
CA ASN A 235 14.60 -4.28 -9.11
C ASN A 235 14.36 -3.30 -7.95
N THR A 236 14.91 -3.61 -6.76
CA THR A 236 14.75 -2.73 -5.59
C THR A 236 15.56 -1.45 -5.72
N LEU A 237 16.72 -1.48 -6.38
CA LEU A 237 17.47 -0.26 -6.71
C LEU A 237 16.69 0.64 -7.68
N VAL A 238 16.09 0.08 -8.73
CA VAL A 238 15.22 0.83 -9.65
C VAL A 238 14.07 1.47 -8.86
N TYR A 239 13.40 0.71 -8.00
CA TYR A 239 12.35 1.19 -7.12
C TYR A 239 12.82 2.31 -6.18
N MET A 240 13.95 2.13 -5.50
CA MET A 240 14.49 3.13 -4.58
C MET A 240 14.78 4.46 -5.28
N TYR A 241 15.53 4.43 -6.39
CA TYR A 241 15.85 5.66 -7.12
C TYR A 241 14.62 6.32 -7.75
N ALA A 242 13.64 5.52 -8.19
CA ALA A 242 12.38 6.03 -8.70
C ALA A 242 11.62 6.81 -7.62
N ASN A 243 11.45 6.23 -6.41
CA ASN A 243 10.76 6.90 -5.30
C ASN A 243 11.52 8.12 -4.76
N LEU A 244 12.86 8.11 -4.83
CA LEU A 244 13.69 9.27 -4.47
C LEU A 244 13.64 10.41 -5.50
N GLY A 245 12.87 10.29 -6.58
CA GLY A 245 12.79 11.27 -7.65
C GLY A 245 14.00 11.33 -8.58
N LEU A 246 14.95 10.41 -8.42
CA LEU A 246 16.15 10.31 -9.26
C LEU A 246 15.87 9.44 -10.49
N LEU A 247 14.85 9.86 -11.26
CA LEU A 247 14.25 9.08 -12.36
C LEU A 247 15.23 8.72 -13.46
N ASP A 248 16.15 9.63 -13.84
CA ASP A 248 17.21 9.35 -14.82
C ASP A 248 18.16 8.23 -14.36
N THR A 249 18.44 8.19 -13.07
CA THR A 249 19.31 7.14 -12.50
C THR A 249 18.55 5.82 -12.44
N SER A 250 17.28 5.86 -12.06
CA SER A 250 16.38 4.70 -12.06
C SER A 250 16.28 4.09 -13.46
N TYR A 251 16.05 4.91 -14.50
CA TYR A 251 15.97 4.45 -15.88
C TYR A 251 17.29 3.82 -16.36
N ARG A 252 18.43 4.45 -16.05
CA ARG A 252 19.76 3.90 -16.42
C ARG A 252 20.06 2.57 -15.74
N LEU A 253 19.62 2.38 -14.51
CA LEU A 253 19.75 1.10 -13.81
C LEU A 253 18.83 0.05 -14.42
N PHE A 254 17.58 0.43 -14.70
CA PHE A 254 16.62 -0.44 -15.37
C PHE A 254 17.14 -0.93 -16.73
N ASP A 255 17.73 -0.05 -17.53
CA ASP A 255 18.29 -0.40 -18.85
C ASP A 255 19.47 -1.37 -18.76
N LYS A 256 20.23 -1.34 -17.66
CA LYS A 256 21.35 -2.25 -17.38
C LYS A 256 20.93 -3.60 -16.83
N LEU A 257 19.68 -3.79 -16.41
CA LEU A 257 19.24 -5.07 -15.88
C LEU A 257 19.33 -6.17 -16.96
N GLN A 258 19.90 -7.31 -16.60
CA GLN A 258 19.97 -8.47 -17.50
C GLN A 258 18.59 -9.00 -17.88
N VAL A 259 17.65 -8.96 -16.93
CA VAL A 259 16.25 -9.34 -17.11
C VAL A 259 15.36 -8.22 -16.61
N GLN A 260 14.67 -7.59 -17.54
CA GLN A 260 13.62 -6.61 -17.24
C GLN A 260 12.31 -7.38 -17.03
N ASP A 261 11.98 -7.68 -15.79
CA ASP A 261 10.75 -8.36 -15.41
C ASP A 261 9.60 -7.38 -15.11
N VAL A 262 8.41 -7.89 -14.81
CA VAL A 262 7.24 -7.07 -14.52
C VAL A 262 7.44 -6.17 -13.29
N ILE A 263 8.25 -6.62 -12.31
CA ILE A 263 8.52 -5.87 -11.08
C ILE A 263 9.34 -4.63 -11.38
N SER A 264 10.42 -4.78 -12.18
CA SER A 264 11.26 -3.64 -12.58
C SER A 264 10.51 -2.63 -13.45
N TRP A 265 9.64 -3.09 -14.37
CA TRP A 265 8.77 -2.22 -15.14
C TRP A 265 7.80 -1.45 -14.25
N ASN A 266 7.13 -2.13 -13.33
CA ASN A 266 6.19 -1.49 -12.40
C ASN A 266 6.89 -0.50 -11.45
N ALA A 267 8.11 -0.79 -11.02
CA ALA A 267 8.91 0.13 -10.21
C ALA A 267 9.20 1.44 -10.97
N LEU A 268 9.57 1.34 -12.24
CA LEU A 268 9.86 2.51 -13.07
C LEU A 268 8.60 3.30 -13.41
N ILE A 269 7.53 2.63 -13.85
CA ILE A 269 6.24 3.26 -14.20
C ILE A 269 5.64 3.95 -12.96
N GLY A 270 5.64 3.26 -11.82
CA GLY A 270 5.16 3.80 -10.54
C GLY A 270 5.95 5.03 -10.11
N GLY A 271 7.27 5.01 -10.25
CA GLY A 271 8.12 6.15 -9.93
C GLY A 271 7.83 7.38 -10.80
N TYR A 272 7.66 7.21 -12.10
CA TYR A 272 7.23 8.30 -12.98
C TYR A 272 5.87 8.88 -12.57
N LEU A 273 4.91 8.01 -12.24
CA LEU A 273 3.58 8.40 -11.79
C LEU A 273 3.61 9.20 -10.48
N GLU A 274 4.39 8.75 -9.48
CA GLU A 274 4.50 9.42 -8.16
C GLU A 274 5.11 10.82 -8.26
N HIS A 275 5.98 11.02 -9.24
CA HIS A 275 6.62 12.32 -9.48
C HIS A 275 5.90 13.16 -10.57
N GLY A 276 4.66 12.81 -10.92
CA GLY A 276 3.83 13.56 -11.85
C GLY A 276 4.34 13.57 -13.29
N GLN A 277 5.21 12.62 -13.65
CA GLN A 277 5.70 12.43 -15.03
C GLN A 277 4.84 11.38 -15.75
N ASP A 278 3.53 11.65 -15.80
CA ASP A 278 2.53 10.71 -16.29
C ASP A 278 2.74 10.31 -17.77
N GLU A 279 3.25 11.23 -18.60
CA GLU A 279 3.58 10.93 -20.02
C GLU A 279 4.64 9.85 -20.12
N HIS A 280 5.72 9.96 -19.33
CA HIS A 280 6.79 8.96 -19.32
C HIS A 280 6.30 7.60 -18.76
N ALA A 281 5.37 7.61 -17.79
CA ALA A 281 4.76 6.38 -17.29
C ALA A 281 3.99 5.65 -18.42
N VAL A 282 3.21 6.37 -19.22
CA VAL A 282 2.48 5.83 -20.36
C VAL A 282 3.44 5.35 -21.46
N ASP A 283 4.52 6.09 -21.74
CA ASP A 283 5.53 5.68 -22.71
C ASP A 283 6.26 4.39 -22.32
N CYS A 284 6.59 4.24 -21.03
CA CYS A 284 7.17 3.01 -20.49
C CYS A 284 6.21 1.82 -20.67
N PHE A 285 4.92 2.00 -20.43
CA PHE A 285 3.92 0.97 -20.67
C PHE A 285 3.88 0.54 -22.15
N GLU A 286 3.88 1.50 -23.07
CA GLU A 286 3.89 1.20 -24.50
C GLU A 286 5.18 0.50 -24.93
N LEU A 287 6.30 0.86 -24.33
CA LEU A 287 7.57 0.18 -24.57
C LEU A 287 7.53 -1.27 -24.07
N MET A 288 7.02 -1.49 -22.85
CA MET A 288 6.80 -2.80 -22.26
C MET A 288 5.91 -3.68 -23.17
N LYS A 289 4.82 -3.10 -23.69
CA LYS A 289 3.88 -3.78 -24.59
C LYS A 289 4.55 -4.14 -25.93
N ARG A 290 5.31 -3.20 -26.54
CA ARG A 290 6.06 -3.43 -27.80
C ARG A 290 7.13 -4.51 -27.65
N GLN A 291 7.74 -4.65 -26.50
CA GLN A 291 8.69 -5.70 -26.19
C GLN A 291 8.03 -7.07 -25.92
N GLY A 292 6.71 -7.17 -25.98
CA GLY A 292 5.97 -8.39 -25.70
C GLY A 292 6.04 -8.86 -24.25
N ARG A 293 6.37 -7.95 -23.32
CA ARG A 293 6.42 -8.27 -21.90
C ARG A 293 5.03 -8.37 -21.31
N TYR A 294 4.86 -9.25 -20.33
CA TYR A 294 3.60 -9.42 -19.62
C TYR A 294 3.29 -8.18 -18.77
N GLN A 295 2.06 -7.67 -18.87
CA GLN A 295 1.53 -6.60 -18.04
C GLN A 295 0.57 -7.22 -17.02
N ASP A 296 0.82 -6.97 -15.74
CA ASP A 296 -0.03 -7.43 -14.64
C ASP A 296 -1.08 -6.37 -14.22
N GLU A 297 -1.84 -6.69 -13.20
CA GLU A 297 -2.85 -5.80 -12.62
C GLU A 297 -2.26 -4.45 -12.19
N VAL A 298 -1.09 -4.45 -11.57
CA VAL A 298 -0.39 -3.25 -11.08
C VAL A 298 0.01 -2.34 -12.24
N THR A 299 0.52 -2.94 -13.33
CA THR A 299 0.87 -2.19 -14.55
C THR A 299 -0.33 -1.42 -15.09
N TYR A 300 -1.51 -2.08 -15.19
CA TYR A 300 -2.72 -1.42 -15.67
C TYR A 300 -3.20 -0.33 -14.72
N VAL A 301 -3.16 -0.56 -13.41
CA VAL A 301 -3.53 0.44 -12.40
C VAL A 301 -2.69 1.70 -12.54
N TYR A 302 -1.38 1.58 -12.66
CA TYR A 302 -0.50 2.73 -12.84
C TYR A 302 -0.78 3.49 -14.14
N CYS A 303 -0.96 2.77 -15.26
CA CYS A 303 -1.20 3.42 -16.55
C CYS A 303 -2.58 4.07 -16.66
N LEU A 304 -3.63 3.46 -16.11
CA LEU A 304 -4.95 4.06 -16.03
C LEU A 304 -4.93 5.33 -15.18
N LYS A 305 -4.20 5.32 -14.07
CA LYS A 305 -4.02 6.50 -13.20
C LYS A 305 -3.28 7.62 -13.93
N ALA A 306 -2.20 7.29 -14.64
CA ALA A 306 -1.47 8.24 -15.48
C ALA A 306 -2.36 8.83 -16.58
N CYS A 307 -3.16 8.01 -17.28
CA CYS A 307 -4.12 8.49 -18.27
C CYS A 307 -5.17 9.44 -17.66
N GLY A 308 -5.66 9.13 -16.46
CA GLY A 308 -6.56 10.01 -15.73
C GLY A 308 -5.93 11.36 -15.40
N ASN A 309 -4.70 11.36 -14.88
CA ASN A 309 -3.96 12.58 -14.55
C ASN A 309 -3.72 13.48 -15.80
N LEU A 310 -3.40 12.86 -16.93
CA LEU A 310 -3.21 13.55 -18.22
C LEU A 310 -4.51 13.99 -18.89
N GLY A 311 -5.67 13.50 -18.45
CA GLY A 311 -6.91 13.67 -19.19
C GLY A 311 -6.92 12.96 -20.55
N ALA A 312 -6.09 11.93 -20.73
CA ALA A 312 -5.89 11.20 -21.99
C ALA A 312 -7.01 10.17 -22.24
N SER A 313 -8.23 10.66 -22.52
CA SER A 313 -9.45 9.86 -22.64
C SER A 313 -9.35 8.71 -23.64
N MET A 314 -8.84 8.96 -24.86
CA MET A 314 -8.71 7.94 -25.90
C MET A 314 -7.78 6.80 -25.49
N LYS A 315 -6.68 7.13 -24.82
CA LYS A 315 -5.73 6.14 -24.30
C LYS A 315 -6.35 5.33 -23.15
N GLY A 316 -7.03 6.03 -22.24
CA GLY A 316 -7.78 5.40 -21.14
C GLY A 316 -8.81 4.38 -21.64
N LEU A 317 -9.59 4.71 -22.67
CA LEU A 317 -10.53 3.80 -23.31
C LEU A 317 -9.85 2.58 -23.96
N GLN A 318 -8.69 2.78 -24.61
CA GLN A 318 -7.90 1.67 -25.14
C GLN A 318 -7.42 0.72 -24.04
N LEU A 319 -6.93 1.29 -22.92
CA LEU A 319 -6.54 0.50 -21.76
C LEU A 319 -7.72 -0.25 -21.14
N HIS A 320 -8.89 0.36 -21.05
CA HIS A 320 -10.11 -0.34 -20.60
C HIS A 320 -10.43 -1.54 -21.50
N CYS A 321 -10.41 -1.38 -22.83
CA CYS A 321 -10.58 -2.51 -23.75
C CYS A 321 -9.55 -3.64 -23.52
N ASP A 322 -8.29 -3.28 -23.22
CA ASP A 322 -7.25 -4.28 -22.94
C ASP A 322 -7.49 -4.97 -21.58
N VAL A 323 -7.96 -4.25 -20.56
CA VAL A 323 -8.36 -4.78 -19.25
C VAL A 323 -9.48 -5.80 -19.39
N VAL A 324 -10.54 -5.48 -20.17
CA VAL A 324 -11.68 -6.39 -20.45
C VAL A 324 -11.21 -7.66 -21.17
N LYS A 325 -10.38 -7.53 -22.21
CA LYS A 325 -9.82 -8.68 -22.93
C LYS A 325 -9.03 -9.65 -22.05
N ARG A 326 -8.49 -9.15 -20.93
CA ARG A 326 -7.71 -9.94 -19.97
C ARG A 326 -8.55 -10.45 -18.79
N GLY A 327 -9.81 -10.07 -18.70
CA GLY A 327 -10.71 -10.43 -17.60
C GLY A 327 -10.33 -9.76 -16.26
N LEU A 328 -9.66 -8.61 -16.29
CA LEU A 328 -9.23 -7.87 -15.11
C LEU A 328 -10.28 -6.85 -14.63
N GLU A 329 -11.32 -6.61 -15.39
CA GLU A 329 -12.38 -5.63 -15.11
C GLU A 329 -13.12 -5.89 -13.79
N ARG A 330 -13.17 -7.16 -13.35
CA ARG A 330 -13.81 -7.56 -12.09
C ARG A 330 -12.91 -7.47 -10.86
N ARG A 331 -11.66 -7.09 -11.05
CA ARG A 331 -10.75 -6.83 -9.93
C ARG A 331 -11.04 -5.45 -9.36
N LEU A 332 -11.42 -5.39 -8.09
CA LEU A 332 -11.90 -4.16 -7.44
C LEU A 332 -10.91 -2.99 -7.57
N VAL A 333 -9.61 -3.26 -7.42
CA VAL A 333 -8.56 -2.24 -7.54
C VAL A 333 -8.51 -1.66 -8.97
N VAL A 334 -8.62 -2.51 -10.00
CA VAL A 334 -8.65 -2.08 -11.41
C VAL A 334 -9.95 -1.31 -11.68
N GLY A 335 -11.08 -1.81 -11.17
CA GLY A 335 -12.38 -1.16 -11.30
C GLY A 335 -12.41 0.26 -10.71
N ASN A 336 -11.91 0.41 -9.50
CA ASN A 336 -11.80 1.72 -8.85
C ASN A 336 -10.87 2.67 -9.62
N THR A 337 -9.80 2.13 -10.22
CA THR A 337 -8.87 2.93 -11.04
C THR A 337 -9.48 3.31 -12.38
N LEU A 338 -10.30 2.46 -12.99
CA LEU A 338 -11.09 2.81 -14.17
C LEU A 338 -12.09 3.94 -13.86
N MET A 339 -12.79 3.86 -12.74
CA MET A 339 -13.67 4.92 -12.27
C MET A 339 -12.91 6.24 -12.05
N TYR A 340 -11.71 6.18 -11.44
CA TYR A 340 -10.83 7.33 -11.30
C TYR A 340 -10.45 7.94 -12.66
N MET A 341 -10.01 7.11 -13.60
CA MET A 341 -9.64 7.53 -14.96
C MET A 341 -10.82 8.21 -15.67
N TYR A 342 -12.01 7.60 -15.64
CA TYR A 342 -13.21 8.18 -16.24
C TYR A 342 -13.56 9.52 -15.61
N THR A 343 -13.53 9.60 -14.28
CA THR A 343 -13.79 10.84 -13.53
C THR A 343 -12.84 11.95 -13.96
N LYS A 344 -11.54 11.66 -14.01
CA LYS A 344 -10.53 12.64 -14.40
C LYS A 344 -10.61 13.06 -15.88
N CYS A 345 -10.97 12.13 -16.75
CA CYS A 345 -11.18 12.40 -18.18
C CYS A 345 -12.54 13.06 -18.52
N GLY A 346 -13.44 13.18 -17.54
CA GLY A 346 -14.77 13.76 -17.76
C GLY A 346 -15.73 12.88 -18.57
N LEU A 347 -15.50 11.57 -18.59
CA LEU A 347 -16.27 10.56 -19.32
C LEU A 347 -17.43 10.06 -18.45
N ILE A 348 -18.48 10.90 -18.29
CA ILE A 348 -19.58 10.67 -17.34
C ILE A 348 -20.41 9.44 -17.71
N LEU A 349 -20.76 9.30 -19.00
CA LEU A 349 -21.61 8.21 -19.47
C LEU A 349 -20.92 6.87 -19.32
N GLU A 350 -19.66 6.79 -19.73
CA GLU A 350 -18.83 5.58 -19.63
C GLU A 350 -18.60 5.19 -18.18
N ALA A 351 -18.40 6.17 -17.29
CA ALA A 351 -18.29 5.91 -15.86
C ALA A 351 -19.57 5.34 -15.25
N GLN A 352 -20.75 5.87 -15.65
CA GLN A 352 -22.04 5.38 -15.18
C GLN A 352 -22.31 3.96 -15.68
N GLU A 353 -22.13 3.70 -16.99
CA GLU A 353 -22.31 2.37 -17.57
C GLU A 353 -21.41 1.34 -16.88
N TYR A 354 -20.14 1.66 -16.72
CA TYR A 354 -19.19 0.77 -16.04
C TYR A 354 -19.54 0.55 -14.56
N PHE A 355 -20.00 1.60 -13.86
CA PHE A 355 -20.41 1.48 -12.47
C PHE A 355 -21.60 0.54 -12.28
N GLU A 356 -22.58 0.56 -13.19
CA GLU A 356 -23.75 -0.35 -13.13
C GLU A 356 -23.32 -1.83 -13.28
N GLU A 357 -22.24 -2.10 -14.03
CA GLU A 357 -21.65 -3.45 -14.09
C GLU A 357 -20.93 -3.83 -12.80
N LEU A 358 -20.31 -2.84 -12.13
CA LEU A 358 -19.53 -3.04 -10.91
C LEU A 358 -20.38 -3.02 -9.63
N VAL A 359 -21.60 -2.50 -9.65
CA VAL A 359 -22.42 -2.15 -8.48
C VAL A 359 -22.57 -3.28 -7.46
N SER A 360 -22.64 -4.54 -7.92
CA SER A 360 -22.76 -5.72 -7.05
C SER A 360 -21.53 -6.02 -6.19
N GLN A 361 -20.36 -5.47 -6.57
CA GLN A 361 -19.07 -5.64 -5.90
C GLN A 361 -18.47 -4.30 -5.44
N ALA A 362 -19.18 -3.19 -5.72
CA ALA A 362 -18.71 -1.84 -5.42
C ALA A 362 -18.51 -1.63 -3.92
N ASP A 363 -17.35 -1.12 -3.56
CA ASP A 363 -17.01 -0.68 -2.22
C ASP A 363 -17.30 0.83 -2.04
N ASP A 364 -16.98 1.36 -0.87
CA ASP A 364 -17.14 2.79 -0.56
C ASP A 364 -16.28 3.67 -1.50
N VAL A 365 -15.14 3.18 -1.99
CA VAL A 365 -14.29 3.90 -2.94
C VAL A 365 -14.98 4.03 -4.30
N SER A 366 -15.58 2.95 -4.80
CA SER A 366 -16.34 2.96 -6.07
C SER A 366 -17.52 3.94 -6.03
N TRP A 367 -18.32 3.89 -4.95
CA TRP A 367 -19.44 4.81 -4.74
C TRP A 367 -18.98 6.26 -4.65
N ASN A 368 -17.93 6.53 -3.86
CA ASN A 368 -17.38 7.87 -3.72
C ASN A 368 -16.80 8.41 -5.02
N ALA A 369 -16.20 7.58 -5.85
CA ALA A 369 -15.70 7.98 -7.17
C ALA A 369 -16.83 8.46 -8.08
N LEU A 370 -17.97 7.76 -8.10
CA LEU A 370 -19.14 8.17 -8.89
C LEU A 370 -19.78 9.45 -8.34
N ILE A 371 -19.93 9.58 -7.02
CA ILE A 371 -20.45 10.81 -6.39
C ILE A 371 -19.52 12.00 -6.68
N ALA A 372 -18.19 11.80 -6.60
CA ALA A 372 -17.20 12.83 -6.91
C ALA A 372 -17.25 13.26 -8.39
N LEU A 373 -17.50 12.32 -9.29
CA LEU A 373 -17.70 12.62 -10.71
C LEU A 373 -18.85 13.60 -10.91
N PHE A 374 -20.03 13.29 -10.39
CA PHE A 374 -21.17 14.19 -10.48
C PHE A 374 -20.92 15.54 -9.81
N ALA A 375 -20.23 15.52 -8.65
CA ALA A 375 -19.86 16.72 -7.93
C ALA A 375 -18.95 17.65 -8.75
N GLN A 376 -17.98 17.09 -9.47
CA GLN A 376 -17.06 17.85 -10.30
C GLN A 376 -17.77 18.61 -11.43
N PHE A 377 -18.85 18.02 -11.96
CA PHE A 377 -19.67 18.64 -13.02
C PHE A 377 -20.85 19.48 -12.48
N GLY A 378 -20.97 19.62 -11.17
CA GLY A 378 -22.06 20.36 -10.54
C GLY A 378 -23.44 19.68 -10.66
N ASP A 379 -23.45 18.40 -11.00
CA ASP A 379 -24.68 17.60 -11.08
C ASP A 379 -25.06 17.12 -9.67
N CYS A 380 -25.65 18.05 -8.93
CA CYS A 380 -26.00 17.84 -7.54
C CYS A 380 -27.07 16.75 -7.37
N ASP A 381 -28.05 16.71 -8.26
CA ASP A 381 -29.16 15.76 -8.17
C ASP A 381 -28.67 14.31 -8.31
N ASN A 382 -27.84 14.04 -9.31
CA ASN A 382 -27.25 12.71 -9.48
C ASN A 382 -26.24 12.36 -8.37
N ALA A 383 -25.51 13.33 -7.82
CA ALA A 383 -24.63 13.11 -6.68
C ALA A 383 -25.41 12.65 -5.44
N PHE A 384 -26.52 13.34 -5.09
CA PHE A 384 -27.36 12.97 -3.96
C PHE A 384 -28.10 11.64 -4.21
N HIS A 385 -28.65 11.44 -5.41
CA HIS A 385 -29.30 10.18 -5.76
C HIS A 385 -28.33 8.98 -5.65
N THR A 386 -27.09 9.15 -6.09
CA THR A 386 -26.05 8.11 -5.95
C THR A 386 -25.74 7.83 -4.48
N CYS A 387 -25.69 8.86 -3.63
CA CYS A 387 -25.51 8.67 -2.19
C CYS A 387 -26.70 7.92 -1.56
N GLU A 388 -27.94 8.20 -1.97
CA GLU A 388 -29.11 7.45 -1.52
C GLU A 388 -29.05 5.97 -1.95
N ARG A 389 -28.61 5.70 -3.19
CA ARG A 389 -28.39 4.33 -3.67
C ARG A 389 -27.30 3.62 -2.83
N MET A 390 -26.19 4.30 -2.52
CA MET A 390 -25.13 3.78 -1.65
C MET A 390 -25.69 3.33 -0.29
N ILE A 391 -26.53 4.16 0.34
CA ILE A 391 -27.21 3.84 1.59
C ILE A 391 -28.15 2.64 1.41
N GLY A 392 -28.91 2.59 0.31
CA GLY A 392 -29.81 1.49 -0.04
C GLY A 392 -29.09 0.14 -0.20
N HIS A 393 -27.82 0.15 -0.59
CA HIS A 393 -26.94 -1.03 -0.64
C HIS A 393 -26.29 -1.36 0.72
N GLY A 394 -26.67 -0.67 1.81
CA GLY A 394 -26.15 -0.91 3.16
C GLY A 394 -24.80 -0.27 3.43
N MET A 395 -24.33 0.62 2.56
CA MET A 395 -23.05 1.31 2.73
C MET A 395 -23.29 2.72 3.30
N PRO A 396 -22.84 2.99 4.54
CA PRO A 396 -23.02 4.31 5.15
C PRO A 396 -22.10 5.34 4.50
N PRO A 397 -22.60 6.58 4.26
CA PRO A 397 -21.76 7.67 3.81
C PRO A 397 -20.62 7.94 4.79
N ASN A 398 -19.42 8.09 4.26
CA ASN A 398 -18.21 8.41 5.02
C ASN A 398 -17.80 9.87 4.78
N ILE A 399 -16.66 10.28 5.36
CA ILE A 399 -16.15 11.64 5.28
C ILE A 399 -15.87 12.08 3.83
N VAL A 400 -15.42 11.17 2.97
CA VAL A 400 -15.17 11.43 1.54
C VAL A 400 -16.49 11.64 0.78
N THR A 401 -17.53 10.88 1.14
CA THR A 401 -18.86 11.05 0.58
C THR A 401 -19.40 12.46 0.86
N TYR A 402 -19.30 12.91 2.11
CA TYR A 402 -19.76 14.25 2.49
C TYR A 402 -18.95 15.36 1.82
N MET A 403 -17.62 15.19 1.69
CA MET A 403 -16.77 16.12 0.96
C MET A 403 -17.25 16.28 -0.49
N SER A 404 -17.53 15.19 -1.17
CA SER A 404 -18.01 15.20 -2.56
C SER A 404 -19.38 15.88 -2.68
N LEU A 405 -20.31 15.62 -1.74
CA LEU A 405 -21.63 16.27 -1.72
C LEU A 405 -21.55 17.78 -1.43
N PHE A 406 -20.68 18.22 -0.52
CA PHE A 406 -20.43 19.65 -0.30
C PHE A 406 -19.85 20.32 -1.54
N SER A 407 -18.91 19.67 -2.22
CA SER A 407 -18.36 20.12 -3.50
C SER A 407 -19.45 20.23 -4.57
N ALA A 408 -20.34 19.23 -4.67
CA ALA A 408 -21.48 19.26 -5.59
C ALA A 408 -22.37 20.49 -5.34
N CYS A 409 -22.73 20.73 -4.08
CA CYS A 409 -23.52 21.90 -3.69
C CYS A 409 -22.81 23.22 -4.03
N SER A 410 -21.49 23.28 -3.83
CA SER A 410 -20.69 24.49 -4.16
C SER A 410 -20.66 24.74 -5.65
N HIS A 411 -20.40 23.73 -6.47
CA HIS A 411 -20.35 23.86 -7.92
C HIS A 411 -21.72 24.20 -8.52
N ALA A 412 -22.80 23.59 -8.01
CA ALA A 412 -24.18 23.86 -8.43
C ALA A 412 -24.74 25.18 -7.86
N GLY A 413 -24.10 25.76 -6.83
CA GLY A 413 -24.60 26.96 -6.14
C GLY A 413 -25.86 26.72 -5.27
N ILE A 414 -26.12 25.49 -4.84
CA ILE A 414 -27.32 25.11 -4.08
C ILE A 414 -27.07 25.30 -2.57
N VAL A 415 -27.14 26.54 -2.13
CA VAL A 415 -26.75 26.97 -0.77
C VAL A 415 -27.60 26.31 0.33
N MET A 416 -28.90 26.26 0.17
CA MET A 416 -29.81 25.75 1.23
C MET A 416 -29.54 24.28 1.51
N GLN A 417 -29.39 23.47 0.47
CA GLN A 417 -29.17 22.04 0.61
C GLN A 417 -27.79 21.76 1.21
N GLY A 418 -26.75 22.52 0.78
CA GLY A 418 -25.41 22.44 1.36
C GLY A 418 -25.39 22.79 2.86
N LEU A 419 -26.09 23.86 3.28
CA LEU A 419 -26.17 24.23 4.70
C LEU A 419 -26.91 23.18 5.53
N MET A 420 -28.04 22.66 5.04
CA MET A 420 -28.80 21.61 5.74
C MET A 420 -27.96 20.34 5.90
N LEU A 421 -27.28 19.92 4.84
CA LEU A 421 -26.37 18.78 4.88
C LEU A 421 -25.23 19.01 5.89
N PHE A 422 -24.62 20.20 5.88
CA PHE A 422 -23.54 20.54 6.79
C PHE A 422 -23.99 20.51 8.25
N GLU A 423 -25.14 21.10 8.59
CA GLU A 423 -25.71 21.06 9.95
C GLU A 423 -26.00 19.62 10.40
N MET A 424 -26.54 18.78 9.52
CA MET A 424 -26.78 17.37 9.81
C MET A 424 -25.45 16.64 10.11
N VAL A 425 -24.42 16.86 9.29
CA VAL A 425 -23.11 16.20 9.48
C VAL A 425 -22.40 16.69 10.74
N VAL A 426 -22.47 17.99 11.03
CA VAL A 426 -21.92 18.56 12.28
C VAL A 426 -22.59 17.91 13.50
N HIS A 427 -23.91 17.72 13.45
CA HIS A 427 -24.65 17.13 14.58
C HIS A 427 -24.32 15.65 14.78
N LYS A 428 -24.19 14.88 13.69
CA LYS A 428 -23.98 13.42 13.77
C LYS A 428 -22.50 13.03 13.82
N HIS A 429 -21.64 13.76 13.13
CA HIS A 429 -20.25 13.39 12.83
C HIS A 429 -19.28 14.58 12.96
N GLY A 430 -19.59 15.60 13.76
CA GLY A 430 -18.81 16.84 13.83
C GLY A 430 -17.33 16.65 14.17
N HIS A 431 -16.99 15.59 14.91
CA HIS A 431 -15.61 15.21 15.25
C HIS A 431 -14.79 14.67 14.06
N LEU A 432 -15.45 14.34 12.94
CA LEU A 432 -14.80 13.85 11.72
C LEU A 432 -14.59 14.95 10.67
N LEU A 433 -15.17 16.15 10.86
CA LEU A 433 -15.05 17.24 9.90
C LEU A 433 -13.61 17.80 9.90
N THR A 434 -13.03 17.87 8.72
CA THR A 434 -11.71 18.43 8.49
C THR A 434 -11.81 19.88 7.94
N ILE A 435 -10.69 20.59 7.86
CA ILE A 435 -10.63 21.96 7.30
C ILE A 435 -11.19 22.00 5.89
N GLU A 436 -10.96 20.96 5.08
CA GLU A 436 -11.42 20.89 3.69
C GLU A 436 -12.97 20.92 3.59
N HIS A 437 -13.70 20.30 4.54
CA HIS A 437 -15.15 20.35 4.58
C HIS A 437 -15.65 21.77 4.84
N TYR A 438 -15.01 22.49 5.78
CA TYR A 438 -15.31 23.90 6.01
C TYR A 438 -14.93 24.75 4.81
N ALA A 439 -13.82 24.47 4.13
CA ALA A 439 -13.40 25.17 2.92
C ALA A 439 -14.44 25.05 1.78
N CYS A 440 -15.03 23.86 1.58
CA CYS A 440 -16.12 23.69 0.62
C CYS A 440 -17.37 24.54 0.97
N MET A 441 -17.67 24.67 2.27
CA MET A 441 -18.79 25.52 2.71
C MET A 441 -18.47 27.01 2.58
N VAL A 442 -17.24 27.41 2.84
CA VAL A 442 -16.75 28.78 2.60
C VAL A 442 -16.86 29.11 1.10
N ASP A 443 -16.41 28.20 0.20
CA ASP A 443 -16.52 28.36 -1.25
C ASP A 443 -17.98 28.48 -1.70
N LEU A 444 -18.89 27.61 -1.19
CA LEU A 444 -20.30 27.67 -1.48
C LEU A 444 -20.90 29.05 -1.12
N LEU A 445 -20.64 29.54 0.08
CA LEU A 445 -21.17 30.81 0.59
C LEU A 445 -20.55 32.01 -0.16
N GLY A 446 -19.24 31.95 -0.41
CA GLY A 446 -18.52 32.96 -1.17
C GLY A 446 -19.01 33.06 -2.63
N ARG A 447 -19.18 31.94 -3.32
CA ARG A 447 -19.75 31.93 -4.69
C ARG A 447 -21.16 32.50 -4.74
N ALA A 448 -21.95 32.29 -3.70
CA ALA A 448 -23.30 32.81 -3.59
C ALA A 448 -23.39 34.29 -3.14
N GLY A 449 -22.27 34.91 -2.80
CA GLY A 449 -22.22 36.31 -2.31
C GLY A 449 -22.73 36.51 -0.89
N LEU A 450 -22.83 35.43 -0.10
CA LEU A 450 -23.29 35.48 1.29
C LEU A 450 -22.12 35.75 2.23
N ILE A 451 -21.45 36.87 2.06
CA ILE A 451 -20.18 37.25 2.70
C ILE A 451 -20.24 37.15 4.24
N ASP A 452 -21.34 37.62 4.87
CA ASP A 452 -21.46 37.55 6.33
C ASP A 452 -21.50 36.10 6.84
N LYS A 453 -22.17 35.20 6.10
CA LYS A 453 -22.23 33.77 6.41
C LYS A 453 -20.89 33.09 6.12
N GLU A 454 -20.20 33.49 5.07
CA GLU A 454 -18.85 33.04 4.72
C GLU A 454 -17.87 33.30 5.87
N ILE A 455 -17.82 34.55 6.35
CA ILE A 455 -16.97 34.93 7.51
C ILE A 455 -17.38 34.17 8.78
N ALA A 456 -18.69 34.03 9.03
CA ALA A 456 -19.17 33.26 10.16
C ALA A 456 -18.77 31.77 10.06
N MET A 457 -18.70 31.19 8.85
CA MET A 457 -18.23 29.83 8.62
C MET A 457 -16.72 29.69 8.89
N VAL A 458 -15.91 30.64 8.42
CA VAL A 458 -14.45 30.67 8.70
C VAL A 458 -14.18 30.71 10.20
N ARG A 459 -14.99 31.47 10.98
CA ARG A 459 -14.87 31.55 12.45
C ARG A 459 -15.29 30.25 13.18
N LYS A 460 -16.06 29.39 12.54
CA LYS A 460 -16.48 28.07 13.09
C LYS A 460 -15.43 26.98 12.90
N ILE A 461 -14.38 27.22 12.13
CA ILE A 461 -13.31 26.23 11.91
C ILE A 461 -12.62 25.98 13.26
N PRO A 462 -12.53 24.72 13.73
CA PRO A 462 -11.97 24.42 15.06
C PRO A 462 -10.46 24.67 15.18
N LEU A 463 -9.76 24.68 14.03
CA LEU A 463 -8.32 24.94 13.91
C LEU A 463 -8.11 26.29 13.23
N HIS A 464 -6.87 26.79 13.24
CA HIS A 464 -6.55 27.97 12.44
C HIS A 464 -6.78 27.69 10.97
N PRO A 465 -7.59 28.53 10.24
CA PRO A 465 -7.82 28.39 8.82
C PRO A 465 -6.47 28.39 8.08
N ASP A 466 -6.30 27.47 7.15
CA ASP A 466 -5.09 27.36 6.34
C ASP A 466 -5.08 28.34 5.16
N ALA A 467 -3.99 28.33 4.38
CA ALA A 467 -3.84 29.18 3.20
C ALA A 467 -4.93 28.92 2.15
N VAL A 468 -5.47 27.70 2.04
CA VAL A 468 -6.50 27.31 1.08
C VAL A 468 -7.83 28.00 1.41
N VAL A 469 -8.24 27.99 2.67
CA VAL A 469 -9.45 28.68 3.14
C VAL A 469 -9.37 30.18 2.84
N TRP A 470 -8.25 30.83 3.20
CA TRP A 470 -8.08 32.26 2.96
C TRP A 470 -8.01 32.60 1.47
N HIS A 471 -7.44 31.71 0.65
CA HIS A 471 -7.44 31.87 -0.79
C HIS A 471 -8.85 31.81 -1.39
N THR A 472 -9.70 30.93 -0.85
CA THR A 472 -11.11 30.84 -1.23
C THR A 472 -11.87 32.14 -0.90
N VAL A 473 -11.68 32.68 0.30
CA VAL A 473 -12.25 33.98 0.72
C VAL A 473 -11.74 35.12 -0.18
N LEU A 474 -10.46 35.11 -0.53
CA LEU A 474 -9.88 36.10 -1.44
C LEU A 474 -10.50 36.01 -2.86
N GLY A 475 -10.77 34.79 -3.34
CA GLY A 475 -11.48 34.54 -4.60
C GLY A 475 -12.92 35.09 -4.60
N ALA A 476 -13.66 34.86 -3.52
CA ALA A 476 -14.99 35.43 -3.32
C ALA A 476 -14.95 36.96 -3.26
N SER A 477 -14.02 37.53 -2.49
CA SER A 477 -13.81 38.98 -2.39
C SER A 477 -13.54 39.61 -3.74
N ARG A 478 -12.75 38.95 -4.61
CA ARG A 478 -12.52 39.39 -5.99
C ARG A 478 -13.81 39.39 -6.83
N LYS A 479 -14.60 38.31 -6.73
CA LYS A 479 -15.86 38.17 -7.50
C LYS A 479 -16.87 39.27 -7.14
N TRP A 480 -16.95 39.62 -5.88
CA TRP A 480 -17.95 40.56 -5.36
C TRP A 480 -17.42 41.96 -5.08
N GLY A 481 -16.15 42.23 -5.37
CA GLY A 481 -15.54 43.55 -5.22
C GLY A 481 -15.38 44.02 -3.76
N ASN A 482 -15.26 43.11 -2.81
CA ASN A 482 -15.10 43.44 -1.40
C ASN A 482 -13.62 43.66 -1.03
N VAL A 483 -13.17 44.95 -1.04
CA VAL A 483 -11.77 45.31 -0.76
C VAL A 483 -11.35 44.99 0.67
N GLU A 484 -12.21 45.26 1.67
CA GLU A 484 -11.85 45.12 3.08
C GLU A 484 -11.62 43.62 3.43
N LEU A 485 -12.54 42.75 3.02
CA LEU A 485 -12.40 41.33 3.20
C LEU A 485 -11.24 40.77 2.38
N GLY A 486 -11.08 41.23 1.13
CA GLY A 486 -9.96 40.84 0.27
C GLY A 486 -8.60 41.20 0.87
N ARG A 487 -8.45 42.40 1.44
CA ARG A 487 -7.24 42.78 2.16
C ARG A 487 -6.96 41.89 3.37
N TYR A 488 -7.97 41.67 4.19
CA TYR A 488 -7.84 40.81 5.36
C TYR A 488 -7.43 39.39 4.98
N ALA A 489 -8.11 38.78 4.01
CA ALA A 489 -7.77 37.44 3.52
C ALA A 489 -6.37 37.37 2.91
N PHE A 490 -5.96 38.40 2.17
CA PHE A 490 -4.61 38.51 1.61
C PHE A 490 -3.54 38.57 2.71
N GLU A 491 -3.74 39.39 3.75
CA GLU A 491 -2.82 39.48 4.89
C GLU A 491 -2.66 38.14 5.61
N GLN A 492 -3.77 37.41 5.79
CA GLN A 492 -3.72 36.07 6.37
C GLN A 492 -2.96 35.08 5.45
N THR A 493 -3.21 35.11 4.13
CA THR A 493 -2.56 34.20 3.18
C THR A 493 -1.05 34.41 3.11
N ILE A 494 -0.55 35.66 3.13
CA ILE A 494 0.89 35.96 3.09
C ILE A 494 1.59 35.73 4.45
N GLY A 495 0.84 35.59 5.55
CA GLY A 495 1.34 35.23 6.87
C GLY A 495 1.83 33.77 6.95
N PHE A 496 1.35 32.89 6.12
CA PHE A 496 1.92 31.56 5.91
C PHE A 496 3.21 31.73 5.09
N HIS A 497 4.34 31.35 5.60
CA HIS A 497 5.69 31.58 5.03
C HIS A 497 5.94 31.06 3.59
N GLU A 498 4.94 30.51 2.94
CA GLU A 498 5.01 30.06 1.55
C GLU A 498 4.65 31.22 0.59
N TYR A 499 5.54 31.47 -0.38
CA TYR A 499 5.26 32.40 -1.45
C TYR A 499 4.13 31.88 -2.34
N ASN A 500 2.97 32.53 -2.28
CA ASN A 500 1.80 32.19 -3.11
C ASN A 500 1.52 33.28 -4.15
N PRO A 501 2.02 33.15 -5.40
CA PRO A 501 1.83 34.14 -6.45
C PRO A 501 0.35 34.43 -6.76
N ALA A 502 -0.53 33.42 -6.62
CA ALA A 502 -1.94 33.56 -6.93
C ALA A 502 -2.68 34.53 -5.97
N ALA A 503 -2.25 34.62 -4.71
CA ALA A 503 -2.80 35.57 -3.75
C ALA A 503 -2.49 37.02 -4.17
N TYR A 504 -1.25 37.30 -4.59
CA TYR A 504 -0.85 38.63 -5.08
C TYR A 504 -1.61 39.02 -6.35
N ILE A 505 -1.78 38.09 -7.31
CA ILE A 505 -2.55 38.28 -8.52
C ILE A 505 -4.01 38.61 -8.20
N SER A 506 -4.62 37.84 -7.31
CA SER A 506 -6.03 38.05 -6.92
C SER A 506 -6.24 39.40 -6.25
N MET A 507 -5.36 39.79 -5.31
CA MET A 507 -5.46 41.09 -4.65
C MET A 507 -5.18 42.27 -5.63
N TYR A 508 -4.22 42.12 -6.53
CA TYR A 508 -3.99 43.07 -7.60
C TYR A 508 -5.25 43.28 -8.46
N GLN A 509 -5.91 42.17 -8.85
CA GLN A 509 -7.14 42.22 -9.65
C GLN A 509 -8.30 42.92 -8.92
N ILE A 510 -8.43 42.73 -7.60
CA ILE A 510 -9.42 43.43 -6.78
C ILE A 510 -9.19 44.94 -6.87
N TYR A 511 -7.95 45.40 -6.65
CA TYR A 511 -7.63 46.82 -6.70
C TYR A 511 -7.83 47.43 -8.10
N VAL A 512 -7.46 46.71 -9.16
CA VAL A 512 -7.66 47.16 -10.55
C VAL A 512 -9.16 47.26 -10.89
N SER A 513 -9.97 46.28 -10.48
CA SER A 513 -11.42 46.29 -10.77
C SER A 513 -12.18 47.42 -10.07
N LEU A 514 -11.59 48.01 -9.04
CA LEU A 514 -12.20 49.10 -8.25
C LEU A 514 -11.50 50.47 -8.46
N ASP A 515 -10.70 50.59 -9.51
CA ASP A 515 -9.97 51.80 -9.88
C ASP A 515 -9.06 52.37 -8.77
N MET A 516 -8.30 51.43 -8.12
CA MET A 516 -7.33 51.73 -7.04
C MET A 516 -5.87 51.52 -7.51
N PRO A 517 -5.33 52.30 -8.45
CA PRO A 517 -4.05 52.01 -9.09
C PRO A 517 -2.83 52.11 -8.18
N LYS A 518 -2.91 52.94 -7.13
CA LYS A 518 -1.81 53.07 -6.15
C LYS A 518 -1.61 51.81 -5.32
N GLU A 519 -2.70 51.24 -4.85
CA GLU A 519 -2.73 50.00 -4.07
C GLU A 519 -2.34 48.80 -4.94
N ALA A 520 -2.84 48.74 -6.19
CA ALA A 520 -2.47 47.71 -7.14
C ALA A 520 -0.95 47.72 -7.41
N SER A 521 -0.34 48.91 -7.62
CA SER A 521 1.11 49.04 -7.84
C SER A 521 1.93 48.55 -6.63
N LYS A 522 1.44 48.77 -5.39
CA LYS A 522 2.11 48.28 -4.17
C LYS A 522 2.14 46.77 -4.11
N VAL A 523 1.01 46.11 -4.38
CA VAL A 523 0.92 44.64 -4.38
C VAL A 523 1.81 44.01 -5.45
N GLU A 524 1.84 44.61 -6.65
CA GLU A 524 2.72 44.16 -7.74
C GLU A 524 4.21 44.34 -7.38
N ALA A 525 4.57 45.44 -6.71
CA ALA A 525 5.93 45.62 -6.20
C ALA A 525 6.30 44.57 -5.17
N MET A 526 5.38 44.24 -4.23
CA MET A 526 5.59 43.16 -3.25
C MET A 526 5.80 41.79 -3.92
N ARG A 527 5.05 41.51 -5.00
CA ARG A 527 5.19 40.27 -5.77
C ARG A 527 6.56 40.10 -6.44
N ARG A 528 7.17 41.23 -6.88
CA ARG A 528 8.47 41.21 -7.57
C ARG A 528 9.67 41.10 -6.62
N ILE A 529 9.49 41.43 -5.35
CA ILE A 529 10.56 41.39 -4.33
C ILE A 529 10.74 39.99 -3.74
N LYS A 530 9.69 39.22 -3.69
CA LYS A 530 9.69 37.82 -3.22
C LYS A 530 9.74 36.84 -4.39
#